data_fb82e93893ad6423902eee45cc66bf33
#
_entry.id   fb82e93893ad6423902eee45cc66bf33
#
_cell.length_a   1.000
_cell.length_b   1.000
_cell.length_c   1.000
_cell.angle_alpha   90.00
_cell.angle_beta   90.00
_cell.angle_gamma   90.00
#
_symmetry.space_group_name_H-M   'P 1'
#
loop_
_entity.id
_entity.type
_entity.pdbx_description
1 polymer ?
#
loop_
_entity_poly.entity_id
_entity_poly.type
_entity_poly.pdbx_seq_one_letter_code
_entity_poly.pdbx_strand_id
1 'polypeptide(L)'
;ELLDKDHKENAYIIYISPLKALINDQLIRMESICKDNDICTVPWHGDVPIHVKNRLDNNNQAILLITPESLEAMLINNPNKARFIFKNSISIVIDEFHSFLGNDRGDQLRSLLNRLDKFAKYCPRRIGLSATIGDENYIINALDSKNSSNTKIINESISGKHLIKLSLKGYENE
;
A
#
# COMPACT_ATOMS: atom_id res chain seq x y z
N GLU A 1 -11.09 -7.96 7.03
CA GLU A 1 -11.83 -7.84 5.73
C GLU A 1 -11.71 -9.11 4.88
N LEU A 2 -10.51 -9.63 4.57
CA LEU A 2 -10.37 -10.89 3.80
C LEU A 2 -10.88 -12.13 4.56
N LEU A 3 -10.91 -12.09 5.88
CA LEU A 3 -11.40 -13.19 6.72
C LEU A 3 -12.93 -13.18 6.93
N ASP A 4 -13.61 -12.19 6.38
CA ASP A 4 -15.06 -12.10 6.51
C ASP A 4 -15.72 -13.16 5.62
N LYS A 5 -16.43 -14.10 6.22
CA LYS A 5 -16.95 -15.32 5.57
C LYS A 5 -17.98 -15.06 4.45
N ASP A 6 -18.43 -13.82 4.29
CA ASP A 6 -19.37 -13.42 3.24
C ASP A 6 -18.72 -13.14 1.87
N HIS A 7 -17.37 -13.07 1.80
CA HIS A 7 -16.65 -12.93 0.53
C HIS A 7 -16.43 -14.30 -0.15
N LYS A 8 -17.48 -14.86 -0.72
CA LYS A 8 -17.38 -16.05 -1.61
C LYS A 8 -16.79 -15.74 -2.99
N GLU A 9 -16.62 -14.46 -3.31
CA GLU A 9 -16.02 -13.97 -4.55
C GLU A 9 -14.53 -13.63 -4.35
N ASN A 10 -13.82 -13.42 -5.47
CA ASN A 10 -12.42 -12.96 -5.43
C ASN A 10 -12.28 -11.65 -4.65
N ALA A 11 -11.34 -11.59 -3.73
CA ALA A 11 -11.07 -10.43 -2.90
C ALA A 11 -9.57 -10.14 -2.79
N TYR A 12 -9.17 -8.93 -3.18
CA TYR A 12 -7.76 -8.52 -3.17
C TYR A 12 -7.55 -7.28 -2.30
N ILE A 13 -6.43 -7.28 -1.55
CA ILE A 13 -5.88 -6.08 -0.93
C ILE A 13 -4.65 -5.66 -1.73
N ILE A 14 -4.58 -4.39 -2.08
CA ILE A 14 -3.43 -3.81 -2.77
C ILE A 14 -2.60 -3.06 -1.73
N TYR A 15 -1.38 -3.53 -1.47
CA TYR A 15 -0.43 -2.88 -0.56
C TYR A 15 0.64 -2.17 -1.37
N ILE A 16 0.59 -0.86 -1.39
CA ILE A 16 1.52 -0.01 -2.16
C ILE A 16 2.61 0.48 -1.22
N SER A 17 3.86 0.19 -1.56
CA SER A 17 5.03 0.65 -0.79
C SER A 17 5.99 1.44 -1.68
N PRO A 18 6.68 2.49 -1.17
CA PRO A 18 7.56 3.31 -1.98
C PRO A 18 8.84 2.59 -2.43
N LEU A 19 9.25 1.53 -1.76
CA LEU A 19 10.53 0.85 -2.00
C LEU A 19 10.37 -0.66 -2.04
N LYS A 20 11.12 -1.33 -2.95
CA LYS A 20 11.19 -2.80 -3.05
C LYS A 20 11.67 -3.46 -1.76
N ALA A 21 12.62 -2.85 -1.04
CA ALA A 21 13.13 -3.37 0.23
C ALA A 21 12.01 -3.47 1.28
N LEU A 22 11.17 -2.45 1.38
CA LEU A 22 10.03 -2.45 2.30
C LEU A 22 9.00 -3.52 1.91
N ILE A 23 8.79 -3.77 0.61
CA ILE A 23 7.93 -4.86 0.15
C ILE A 23 8.43 -6.20 0.67
N ASN A 24 9.74 -6.47 0.58
CA ASN A 24 10.32 -7.73 1.04
C ASN A 24 10.20 -7.90 2.56
N ASP A 25 10.42 -6.84 3.33
CA ASP A 25 10.27 -6.88 4.78
C ASP A 25 8.82 -7.10 5.20
N GLN A 26 7.88 -6.43 4.56
CA GLN A 26 6.45 -6.60 4.82
C GLN A 26 5.94 -7.97 4.36
N LEU A 27 6.48 -8.52 3.26
CA LEU A 27 6.15 -9.86 2.80
C LEU A 27 6.39 -10.90 3.89
N ILE A 28 7.57 -10.90 4.51
CA ILE A 28 7.93 -11.85 5.58
C ILE A 28 6.93 -11.77 6.73
N ARG A 29 6.57 -10.55 7.15
CA ARG A 29 5.61 -10.32 8.24
C ARG A 29 4.21 -10.79 7.86
N MET A 30 3.75 -10.46 6.66
CA MET A 30 2.41 -10.83 6.19
C MET A 30 2.29 -12.33 5.94
N GLU A 31 3.31 -12.99 5.39
CA GLU A 31 3.30 -14.44 5.20
C GLU A 31 3.10 -15.18 6.52
N SER A 32 3.74 -14.72 7.60
CA SER A 32 3.56 -15.35 8.93
C SER A 32 2.12 -15.25 9.46
N ILE A 33 1.42 -14.15 9.16
CA ILE A 33 0.03 -13.92 9.61
C ILE A 33 -0.98 -14.60 8.66
N CYS A 34 -0.71 -14.57 7.37
CA CYS A 34 -1.64 -15.03 6.33
C CYS A 34 -1.63 -16.54 6.13
N LYS A 35 -0.53 -17.23 6.52
CA LYS A 35 -0.35 -18.67 6.32
C LYS A 35 -1.46 -19.51 6.92
N ASP A 36 -1.91 -19.16 8.13
CA ASP A 36 -2.94 -19.91 8.86
C ASP A 36 -4.36 -19.67 8.34
N ASN A 37 -4.51 -18.72 7.39
CA ASN A 37 -5.81 -18.27 6.89
C ASN A 37 -5.97 -18.49 5.37
N ASP A 38 -5.09 -19.24 4.72
CA ASP A 38 -5.08 -19.52 3.27
C ASP A 38 -5.09 -18.25 2.40
N ILE A 39 -4.59 -17.12 2.93
CA ILE A 39 -4.46 -15.87 2.18
C ILE A 39 -3.11 -15.84 1.49
N CYS A 40 -3.12 -15.74 0.17
CA CYS A 40 -1.91 -15.64 -0.63
C CYS A 40 -1.30 -14.24 -0.53
N THR A 41 0.01 -14.15 -0.27
CA THR A 41 0.77 -12.90 -0.35
C THR A 41 1.68 -12.93 -1.55
N VAL A 42 1.60 -11.91 -2.41
CA VAL A 42 2.35 -11.87 -3.67
C VAL A 42 3.10 -10.55 -3.80
N PRO A 43 4.44 -10.58 -3.75
CA PRO A 43 5.24 -9.41 -4.08
C PRO A 43 5.25 -9.18 -5.59
N TRP A 44 5.22 -7.90 -6.01
CA TRP A 44 5.20 -7.52 -7.42
C TRP A 44 6.12 -6.34 -7.70
N HIS A 45 7.34 -6.64 -8.08
CA HIS A 45 8.34 -5.69 -8.58
C HIS A 45 9.26 -6.36 -9.60
N GLY A 46 10.19 -5.60 -10.21
CA GLY A 46 11.01 -6.08 -11.33
C GLY A 46 11.80 -7.34 -11.02
N ASP A 47 12.28 -7.49 -9.78
CA ASP A 47 13.19 -8.58 -9.40
C ASP A 47 12.44 -9.86 -8.98
N VAL A 48 11.11 -9.82 -8.91
CA VAL A 48 10.29 -11.00 -8.55
C VAL A 48 10.12 -11.92 -9.75
N PRO A 49 10.46 -13.23 -9.61
CA PRO A 49 10.29 -14.20 -10.66
C PRO A 49 8.83 -14.35 -11.11
N ILE A 50 8.63 -14.68 -12.40
CA ILE A 50 7.28 -14.77 -13.00
C ILE A 50 6.41 -15.85 -12.33
N HIS A 51 7.00 -16.97 -11.90
CA HIS A 51 6.27 -18.04 -11.24
C HIS A 51 5.69 -17.62 -9.88
N VAL A 52 6.37 -16.72 -9.16
CA VAL A 52 5.85 -16.13 -7.92
C VAL A 52 4.67 -15.21 -8.22
N LYS A 53 4.79 -14.36 -9.25
CA LYS A 53 3.71 -13.48 -9.70
C LYS A 53 2.47 -14.24 -10.15
N ASN A 54 2.65 -15.42 -10.75
CA ASN A 54 1.54 -16.27 -11.22
C ASN A 54 0.76 -16.91 -10.06
N ARG A 55 1.27 -16.88 -8.82
CA ARG A 55 0.51 -17.33 -7.64
C ARG A 55 -0.80 -16.53 -7.49
N LEU A 56 -0.82 -15.29 -7.97
CA LEU A 56 -2.00 -14.44 -7.93
C LEU A 56 -3.17 -14.99 -8.77
N ASP A 57 -2.87 -15.69 -9.86
CA ASP A 57 -3.88 -16.23 -10.78
C ASP A 57 -4.62 -17.45 -10.22
N ASN A 58 -3.99 -18.13 -9.26
CA ASN A 58 -4.50 -19.36 -8.66
C ASN A 58 -5.17 -19.14 -7.29
N ASN A 59 -5.28 -17.90 -6.86
CA ASN A 59 -5.80 -17.59 -5.53
C ASN A 59 -6.93 -16.56 -5.61
N ASN A 60 -8.06 -16.91 -5.01
CA ASN A 60 -9.22 -16.03 -4.96
C ASN A 60 -9.08 -14.92 -3.92
N GLN A 61 -8.22 -15.12 -2.92
CA GLN A 61 -7.94 -14.15 -1.87
C GLN A 61 -6.43 -13.90 -1.79
N ALA A 62 -6.03 -12.66 -1.99
CA ALA A 62 -4.60 -12.33 -1.95
C ALA A 62 -4.33 -10.89 -1.51
N ILE A 63 -3.13 -10.70 -0.96
CA ILE A 63 -2.52 -9.41 -0.72
C ILE A 63 -1.42 -9.21 -1.77
N LEU A 64 -1.59 -8.21 -2.63
CA LEU A 64 -0.62 -7.82 -3.65
C LEU A 64 0.25 -6.69 -3.09
N LEU A 65 1.55 -6.97 -2.87
CA LEU A 65 2.53 -5.97 -2.45
C LEU A 65 3.24 -5.41 -3.68
N ILE A 66 3.10 -4.11 -3.95
CA ILE A 66 3.53 -3.52 -5.22
C ILE A 66 4.10 -2.11 -5.03
N THR A 67 5.07 -1.69 -5.86
CA THR A 67 5.48 -0.28 -5.94
C THR A 67 4.62 0.49 -6.95
N PRO A 68 4.51 1.83 -6.84
CA PRO A 68 3.77 2.64 -7.81
C PRO A 68 4.24 2.41 -9.26
N GLU A 69 5.53 2.32 -9.48
CA GLU A 69 6.13 2.10 -10.80
C GLU A 69 5.76 0.71 -11.37
N SER A 70 5.75 -0.31 -10.51
CA SER A 70 5.35 -1.67 -10.91
C SER A 70 3.86 -1.77 -11.17
N LEU A 71 3.04 -0.99 -10.44
CA LEU A 71 1.61 -0.86 -10.65
C LEU A 71 1.33 -0.21 -12.02
N GLU A 72 2.03 0.85 -12.36
CA GLU A 72 1.96 1.47 -13.68
C GLU A 72 2.33 0.47 -14.79
N ALA A 73 3.47 -0.21 -14.63
CA ALA A 73 3.91 -1.24 -15.57
C ALA A 73 2.88 -2.38 -15.72
N MET A 74 2.20 -2.78 -14.64
CA MET A 74 1.13 -3.78 -14.69
C MET A 74 -0.06 -3.27 -15.49
N LEU A 75 -0.48 -2.02 -15.30
CA LEU A 75 -1.59 -1.41 -16.05
C LEU A 75 -1.32 -1.33 -17.55
N ILE A 76 -0.06 -1.14 -17.94
CA ILE A 76 0.36 -1.04 -19.34
C ILE A 76 0.56 -2.43 -19.96
N ASN A 77 1.34 -3.30 -19.31
CA ASN A 77 1.80 -4.55 -19.91
C ASN A 77 0.82 -5.72 -19.70
N ASN A 78 -0.02 -5.66 -18.65
CA ASN A 78 -0.98 -6.71 -18.29
C ASN A 78 -2.36 -6.14 -17.94
N PRO A 79 -3.01 -5.40 -18.86
CA PRO A 79 -4.22 -4.64 -18.55
C PRO A 79 -5.39 -5.53 -18.12
N ASN A 80 -5.50 -6.75 -18.65
CA ASN A 80 -6.57 -7.68 -18.27
C ASN A 80 -6.39 -8.19 -16.84
N LYS A 81 -5.16 -8.55 -16.44
CA LYS A 81 -4.83 -8.95 -15.08
C LYS A 81 -5.06 -7.79 -14.11
N ALA A 82 -4.57 -6.60 -14.45
CA ALA A 82 -4.80 -5.39 -13.67
C ALA A 82 -6.30 -5.15 -13.46
N ARG A 83 -7.10 -5.14 -14.53
CA ARG A 83 -8.55 -4.95 -14.46
C ARG A 83 -9.21 -6.00 -13.55
N PHE A 84 -8.83 -7.27 -13.65
CA PHE A 84 -9.39 -8.34 -12.82
C PHE A 84 -9.11 -8.12 -11.34
N ILE A 85 -7.85 -7.84 -10.97
CA ILE A 85 -7.44 -7.60 -9.58
C ILE A 85 -8.15 -6.37 -9.01
N PHE A 86 -8.13 -5.25 -9.75
CA PHE A 86 -8.68 -3.99 -9.26
C PHE A 86 -10.21 -3.98 -9.21
N LYS A 87 -10.86 -4.70 -10.12
CA LYS A 87 -12.32 -4.91 -10.07
C LYS A 87 -12.75 -5.56 -8.76
N ASN A 88 -11.93 -6.46 -8.23
CA ASN A 88 -12.21 -7.25 -7.03
C ASN A 88 -11.40 -6.75 -5.81
N SER A 89 -10.78 -5.58 -5.88
CA SER A 89 -10.06 -5.01 -4.73
C SER A 89 -11.05 -4.45 -3.71
N ILE A 90 -10.84 -4.83 -2.44
CA ILE A 90 -11.65 -4.38 -1.31
C ILE A 90 -10.96 -3.26 -0.53
N SER A 91 -9.63 -3.24 -0.56
CA SER A 91 -8.83 -2.24 0.15
C SER A 91 -7.54 -1.91 -0.58
N ILE A 92 -7.10 -0.66 -0.47
CA ILE A 92 -5.80 -0.17 -0.93
C ILE A 92 -5.08 0.42 0.27
N VAL A 93 -3.96 -0.18 0.66
CA VAL A 93 -3.08 0.29 1.73
C VAL A 93 -1.89 0.99 1.08
N ILE A 94 -1.56 2.19 1.52
CA ILE A 94 -0.42 2.97 1.05
C ILE A 94 0.53 3.13 2.24
N ASP A 95 1.64 2.44 2.16
CA ASP A 95 2.68 2.46 3.18
C ASP A 95 3.60 3.67 3.01
N GLU A 96 4.15 4.16 4.12
CA GLU A 96 4.99 5.36 4.15
C GLU A 96 4.37 6.54 3.37
N PHE A 97 3.06 6.75 3.60
CA PHE A 97 2.28 7.71 2.81
C PHE A 97 2.89 9.11 2.77
N HIS A 98 3.59 9.53 3.84
CA HIS A 98 4.31 10.80 3.89
C HIS A 98 5.36 10.94 2.77
N SER A 99 5.95 9.84 2.30
CA SER A 99 6.94 9.86 1.21
C SER A 99 6.38 10.25 -0.16
N PHE A 100 5.05 10.24 -0.28
CA PHE A 100 4.32 10.63 -1.50
C PHE A 100 3.71 12.03 -1.43
N LEU A 101 3.87 12.74 -0.32
CA LEU A 101 3.27 14.06 -0.17
C LEU A 101 4.16 15.15 -0.78
N GLY A 102 3.56 16.02 -1.61
CA GLY A 102 4.23 17.20 -2.16
C GLY A 102 5.33 16.93 -3.20
N ASN A 103 5.29 15.80 -3.90
CA ASN A 103 6.26 15.47 -4.94
C ASN A 103 5.63 14.73 -6.14
N ASP A 104 6.39 14.60 -7.23
CA ASP A 104 5.94 13.99 -8.49
C ASP A 104 5.49 12.53 -8.34
N ARG A 105 6.10 11.75 -7.44
CA ARG A 105 5.68 10.38 -7.15
C ARG A 105 4.30 10.33 -6.49
N GLY A 106 3.97 11.32 -5.68
CA GLY A 106 2.64 11.48 -5.11
C GLY A 106 1.59 11.81 -6.17
N ASP A 107 1.93 12.65 -7.13
CA ASP A 107 1.05 12.97 -8.26
C ASP A 107 0.86 11.75 -9.17
N GLN A 108 1.92 10.98 -9.43
CA GLN A 108 1.83 9.70 -10.11
C GLN A 108 0.91 8.72 -9.37
N LEU A 109 1.12 8.54 -8.07
CA LEU A 109 0.29 7.66 -7.24
C LEU A 109 -1.19 8.07 -7.29
N ARG A 110 -1.48 9.36 -7.17
CA ARG A 110 -2.85 9.90 -7.26
C ARG A 110 -3.48 9.60 -8.62
N SER A 111 -2.72 9.77 -9.70
CA SER A 111 -3.16 9.40 -11.05
C SER A 111 -3.47 7.91 -11.16
N LEU A 112 -2.60 7.05 -10.62
CA LEU A 112 -2.81 5.60 -10.56
C LEU A 112 -4.08 5.25 -9.79
N LEU A 113 -4.27 5.77 -8.59
CA LEU A 113 -5.46 5.54 -7.78
C LEU A 113 -6.75 5.94 -8.50
N ASN A 114 -6.75 7.08 -9.19
CA ASN A 114 -7.89 7.52 -9.99
C ASN A 114 -8.20 6.59 -11.17
N ARG A 115 -7.17 5.97 -11.75
CA ARG A 115 -7.35 4.94 -12.81
C ARG A 115 -7.89 3.64 -12.23
N LEU A 116 -7.43 3.24 -11.04
CA LEU A 116 -7.92 2.04 -10.34
C LEU A 116 -9.39 2.16 -9.97
N ASP A 117 -9.83 3.30 -9.48
CA ASP A 117 -11.25 3.56 -9.17
C ASP A 117 -12.19 3.29 -10.34
N LYS A 118 -11.70 3.48 -11.59
CA LYS A 118 -12.51 3.22 -12.80
C LYS A 118 -12.71 1.72 -13.07
N PHE A 119 -11.86 0.87 -12.51
CA PHE A 119 -11.98 -0.59 -12.67
C PHE A 119 -12.71 -1.25 -11.51
N ALA A 120 -12.69 -0.63 -10.34
CA ALA A 120 -13.27 -1.19 -9.13
C ALA A 120 -14.80 -1.35 -9.25
N LYS A 121 -15.31 -2.52 -8.85
CA LYS A 121 -16.76 -2.79 -8.77
C LYS A 121 -17.40 -1.97 -7.64
N TYR A 122 -16.67 -1.82 -6.55
CA TYR A 122 -17.00 -0.99 -5.39
C TYR A 122 -15.82 -0.11 -5.07
N CYS A 123 -16.04 1.05 -4.46
CA CYS A 123 -14.94 1.93 -4.05
C CYS A 123 -14.10 1.22 -2.97
N PRO A 124 -12.85 0.84 -3.26
CA PRO A 124 -12.01 0.17 -2.28
C PRO A 124 -11.67 1.13 -1.14
N ARG A 125 -11.65 0.62 0.09
CA ARG A 125 -11.25 1.41 1.25
C ARG A 125 -9.78 1.81 1.11
N ARG A 126 -9.47 3.09 1.30
CA ARG A 126 -8.09 3.60 1.29
C ARG A 126 -7.56 3.76 2.70
N ILE A 127 -6.34 3.28 2.93
CA ILE A 127 -5.64 3.35 4.21
C ILE A 127 -4.24 3.89 3.95
N GLY A 128 -3.92 5.03 4.53
CA GLY A 128 -2.55 5.58 4.53
C GLY A 128 -1.86 5.27 5.85
N LEU A 129 -0.68 4.65 5.78
CA LEU A 129 0.19 4.43 6.93
C LEU A 129 1.32 5.44 6.85
N SER A 130 1.56 6.18 7.92
CA SER A 130 2.57 7.24 7.96
C SER A 130 3.19 7.37 9.33
N ALA A 131 4.51 7.48 9.38
CA ALA A 131 5.24 7.71 10.62
C ALA A 131 5.11 9.16 11.11
N THR A 132 4.81 10.09 10.19
CA THR A 132 4.65 11.52 10.50
C THR A 132 3.34 12.03 9.93
N ILE A 133 2.67 12.90 10.67
CA ILE A 133 1.44 13.57 10.25
C ILE A 133 1.74 15.06 10.24
N GLY A 134 1.58 15.69 9.07
CA GLY A 134 1.64 17.14 8.89
C GLY A 134 0.25 17.78 8.92
N ASP A 135 -0.09 18.56 7.91
CA ASP A 135 -1.44 19.12 7.76
C ASP A 135 -2.46 18.01 7.47
N GLU A 136 -3.35 17.78 8.43
CA GLU A 136 -4.35 16.72 8.37
C GLU A 136 -5.28 16.86 7.16
N ASN A 137 -5.73 18.07 6.84
CA ASN A 137 -6.61 18.31 5.71
C ASN A 137 -5.92 18.00 4.38
N TYR A 138 -4.63 18.32 4.26
CA TYR A 138 -3.84 18.01 3.09
C TYR A 138 -3.69 16.50 2.93
N ILE A 139 -3.38 15.77 4.01
CA ILE A 139 -3.21 14.31 4.03
C ILE A 139 -4.52 13.61 3.64
N ILE A 140 -5.64 14.00 4.22
CA ILE A 140 -6.97 13.45 3.93
C ILE A 140 -7.30 13.62 2.44
N ASN A 141 -7.12 14.83 1.91
CA ASN A 141 -7.39 15.12 0.50
C ASN A 141 -6.42 14.40 -0.45
N ALA A 142 -5.17 14.22 -0.07
CA ALA A 142 -4.19 13.48 -0.84
C ALA A 142 -4.51 11.99 -0.90
N LEU A 143 -5.05 11.41 0.18
CA LEU A 143 -5.43 10.00 0.27
C LEU A 143 -6.70 9.71 -0.53
N ASP A 144 -7.77 10.45 -0.27
CA ASP A 144 -9.06 10.26 -0.95
C ASP A 144 -9.88 11.56 -1.00
N SER A 145 -9.63 12.38 -2.00
CA SER A 145 -10.34 13.65 -2.18
C SER A 145 -11.85 13.50 -2.38
N LYS A 146 -12.33 12.34 -2.85
CA LYS A 146 -13.76 12.07 -3.12
C LYS A 146 -14.53 11.73 -1.84
N ASN A 147 -13.84 11.15 -0.84
CA ASN A 147 -14.43 10.71 0.43
C ASN A 147 -13.78 11.40 1.63
N SER A 148 -13.26 12.60 1.46
CA SER A 148 -12.54 13.34 2.51
C SER A 148 -13.37 13.50 3.80
N SER A 149 -14.67 13.70 3.69
CA SER A 149 -15.58 13.81 4.85
C SER A 149 -15.71 12.52 5.67
N ASN A 150 -15.43 11.36 5.08
CA ASN A 150 -15.49 10.05 5.74
C ASN A 150 -14.11 9.53 6.15
N THR A 151 -13.04 10.24 5.81
CA THR A 151 -11.68 9.86 6.17
C THR A 151 -11.39 10.27 7.61
N LYS A 152 -10.82 9.37 8.40
CA LYS A 152 -10.45 9.62 9.80
C LYS A 152 -8.95 9.42 9.98
N ILE A 153 -8.32 10.32 10.71
CA ILE A 153 -6.95 10.17 11.18
C ILE A 153 -6.99 9.44 12.53
N ILE A 154 -6.22 8.37 12.63
CA ILE A 154 -6.00 7.66 13.89
C ILE A 154 -4.54 7.91 14.26
N ASN A 155 -4.33 8.69 15.31
CA ASN A 155 -3.01 9.00 15.83
C ASN A 155 -2.90 8.44 17.26
N GLU A 156 -2.04 7.44 17.44
CA GLU A 156 -1.64 7.00 18.77
C GLU A 156 -0.49 7.89 19.24
N SER A 157 -0.82 8.92 20.02
CA SER A 157 0.18 9.62 20.80
C SER A 157 0.71 8.64 21.85
N ILE A 158 1.86 8.02 21.58
CA ILE A 158 2.59 7.28 22.60
C ILE A 158 2.97 8.31 23.67
N SER A 159 2.27 8.28 24.81
CA SER A 159 2.53 9.12 25.97
C SER A 159 3.79 8.66 26.73
N GLY A 160 4.85 8.38 25.99
CA GLY A 160 6.18 8.09 26.51
C GLY A 160 7.13 9.20 26.09
N LYS A 161 7.59 10.02 27.04
CA LYS A 161 8.70 10.94 26.79
C LYS A 161 9.96 10.14 26.49
N HIS A 162 10.22 9.84 25.21
CA HIS A 162 11.56 9.40 24.81
C HIS A 162 12.50 10.60 24.91
N LEU A 163 13.33 10.61 25.98
CA LEU A 163 14.42 11.58 26.10
C LEU A 163 15.50 11.22 25.09
N ILE A 164 15.50 11.90 23.94
CA ILE A 164 16.59 11.81 22.97
C ILE A 164 17.72 12.68 23.46
N LYS A 165 18.87 12.07 23.83
CA LYS A 165 20.08 12.80 24.20
C LYS A 165 20.94 12.98 22.96
N LEU A 166 20.93 14.17 22.37
CA LEU A 166 21.79 14.50 21.25
C LEU A 166 23.16 14.96 21.77
N SER A 167 24.25 14.34 21.32
CA SER A 167 25.62 14.75 21.61
C SER A 167 26.32 15.07 20.29
N LEU A 168 26.66 16.33 20.07
CA LEU A 168 27.48 16.79 18.95
C LEU A 168 28.94 16.85 19.42
N LYS A 169 29.84 16.09 18.75
CA LYS A 169 31.29 16.18 18.92
C LYS A 169 31.89 16.80 17.67
N GLY A 170 32.44 17.99 17.79
CA GLY A 170 33.28 18.58 16.75
C GLY A 170 34.71 18.02 16.82
N TYR A 171 35.30 17.75 15.68
CA TYR A 171 36.72 17.48 15.54
C TYR A 171 37.35 18.66 14.82
N GLU A 172 38.34 19.31 15.44
CA GLU A 172 39.25 20.23 14.77
C GLU A 172 40.29 19.40 14.02
N ASN A 173 40.42 19.62 12.72
CA ASN A 173 41.57 19.07 11.98
C ASN A 173 42.78 19.92 12.28
N GLU A 174 43.84 19.34 12.83
CA GLU A 174 45.18 19.94 12.88
C GLU A 174 45.84 20.00 11.50
#